data_9d1a8f481d9cb0e254f2e4a72cd9f204
#
_entry.id   9d1a8f481d9cb0e254f2e4a72cd9f204
#
_cell.length_a   1.000
_cell.length_b   1.000
_cell.length_c   1.000
_cell.angle_alpha   90.00
_cell.angle_beta   90.00
_cell.angle_gamma   90.00
#
_symmetry.space_group_name_H-M   'P 1'
#
loop_
_entity.id
_entity.type
_entity.pdbx_description
1 polymer ?
#
loop_
_entity_poly.entity_id
_entity_poly.type
_entity_poly.pdbx_seq_one_letter_code
_entity_poly.pdbx_strand_id
1 'polypeptide(L)'
;MSALLALSLAGGGWLGWLWHQSQRSVAAARSELNAVQDAASSRRHAEDVALNYAKGAAQMDYKDIPGWTRQLTANTSPELTKKLKDAASSMEQIIVPLQWTSAPTPITATTRSDRDGVFVVNCFVSVMTKNTQAPDGVQSTATYTVTVNKNDNWRITDVGGVDSALRAGN
;
A
#
# COMPACT_ATOMS: atom_id res chain seq x y z
N MET A 1 -52.20 -45.65 35.11
CA MET A 1 -50.73 -45.53 34.85
C MET A 1 -50.51 -45.06 33.47
N SER A 2 -50.88 -43.79 33.11
CA SER A 2 -50.70 -43.25 31.73
C SER A 2 -50.42 -41.75 31.66
N ALA A 3 -49.88 -41.18 32.74
CA ALA A 3 -49.64 -39.72 32.79
C ALA A 3 -48.13 -39.30 32.86
N LEU A 4 -47.16 -40.21 32.79
CA LEU A 4 -45.73 -39.92 32.99
C LEU A 4 -44.88 -39.97 31.74
N LEU A 5 -45.43 -40.27 30.56
CA LEU A 5 -44.69 -40.35 29.29
C LEU A 5 -44.74 -39.09 28.42
N ALA A 6 -45.52 -38.08 28.75
CA ALA A 6 -45.67 -36.86 27.94
C ALA A 6 -44.69 -35.72 28.29
N LEU A 7 -43.96 -35.79 29.40
CA LEU A 7 -43.04 -34.74 29.87
C LEU A 7 -41.58 -34.87 29.37
N SER A 8 -41.20 -36.00 28.80
CA SER A 8 -39.83 -36.25 28.35
C SER A 8 -39.50 -35.76 26.92
N LEU A 9 -40.50 -35.46 26.10
CA LEU A 9 -40.29 -35.01 24.69
C LEU A 9 -40.18 -33.50 24.57
N ALA A 10 -40.65 -32.71 25.55
CA ALA A 10 -40.57 -31.25 25.50
C ALA A 10 -39.18 -30.70 25.89
N GLY A 11 -38.40 -31.43 26.70
CA GLY A 11 -37.06 -31.00 27.16
C GLY A 11 -35.97 -31.13 26.12
N GLY A 12 -36.06 -32.10 25.21
CA GLY A 12 -35.04 -32.36 24.19
C GLY A 12 -35.01 -31.31 23.06
N GLY A 13 -36.18 -30.77 22.70
CA GLY A 13 -36.29 -29.77 21.65
C GLY A 13 -35.71 -28.40 22.05
N TRP A 14 -35.86 -28.04 23.34
CA TRP A 14 -35.40 -26.75 23.86
C TRP A 14 -33.88 -26.69 24.00
N LEU A 15 -33.28 -27.77 24.47
CA LEU A 15 -31.82 -27.88 24.57
C LEU A 15 -31.14 -27.93 23.17
N GLY A 16 -31.75 -28.60 22.20
CA GLY A 16 -31.28 -28.63 20.80
C GLY A 16 -31.36 -27.25 20.13
N TRP A 17 -32.41 -26.47 20.43
CA TRP A 17 -32.57 -25.13 19.89
C TRP A 17 -31.54 -24.15 20.50
N LEU A 18 -31.29 -24.19 21.80
CA LEU A 18 -30.24 -23.38 22.47
C LEU A 18 -28.85 -23.74 21.96
N TRP A 19 -28.57 -25.01 21.72
CA TRP A 19 -27.27 -25.45 21.16
C TRP A 19 -27.07 -24.97 19.72
N HIS A 20 -28.14 -25.01 18.94
CA HIS A 20 -28.08 -24.53 17.54
C HIS A 20 -27.95 -23.02 17.44
N GLN A 21 -28.51 -22.26 18.36
CA GLN A 21 -28.39 -20.82 18.44
C GLN A 21 -26.96 -20.39 18.87
N SER A 22 -26.35 -21.11 19.82
CA SER A 22 -24.96 -20.80 20.24
C SER A 22 -23.94 -21.11 19.17
N GLN A 23 -24.15 -22.13 18.35
CA GLN A 23 -23.27 -22.45 17.18
C GLN A 23 -23.31 -21.36 16.12
N ARG A 24 -24.47 -20.77 15.86
CA ARG A 24 -24.61 -19.66 14.89
C ARG A 24 -23.95 -18.38 15.36
N SER A 25 -24.03 -18.06 16.64
CA SER A 25 -23.37 -16.87 17.19
C SER A 25 -21.84 -16.99 17.17
N VAL A 26 -21.29 -18.18 17.47
CA VAL A 26 -19.86 -18.45 17.40
C VAL A 26 -19.36 -18.41 15.93
N ALA A 27 -20.12 -18.95 14.98
CA ALA A 27 -19.77 -18.89 13.56
C ALA A 27 -19.79 -17.45 13.03
N ALA A 28 -20.80 -16.65 13.41
CA ALA A 28 -20.89 -15.24 13.04
C ALA A 28 -19.71 -14.43 13.63
N ALA A 29 -19.39 -14.60 14.91
CA ALA A 29 -18.26 -13.94 15.56
C ALA A 29 -16.92 -14.31 14.91
N ARG A 30 -16.74 -15.58 14.51
CA ARG A 30 -15.55 -16.02 13.79
C ARG A 30 -15.45 -15.40 12.39
N SER A 31 -16.55 -15.31 11.65
CA SER A 31 -16.56 -14.68 10.32
C SER A 31 -16.24 -13.19 10.41
N GLU A 32 -16.74 -12.50 11.42
CA GLU A 32 -16.44 -11.09 11.67
C GLU A 32 -14.95 -10.88 12.03
N LEU A 33 -14.41 -11.71 12.92
CA LEU A 33 -12.98 -11.71 13.26
C LEU A 33 -12.10 -11.94 12.03
N ASN A 34 -12.44 -12.92 11.20
CA ASN A 34 -11.68 -13.20 9.95
C ASN A 34 -11.75 -12.00 8.99
N ALA A 35 -12.93 -11.38 8.84
CA ALA A 35 -13.06 -10.21 7.98
C ALA A 35 -12.21 -9.01 8.46
N VAL A 36 -12.17 -8.77 9.78
CA VAL A 36 -11.31 -7.73 10.37
C VAL A 36 -9.81 -8.06 10.17
N GLN A 37 -9.43 -9.32 10.36
CA GLN A 37 -8.05 -9.76 10.14
C GLN A 37 -7.63 -9.63 8.67
N ASP A 38 -8.51 -10.02 7.74
CA ASP A 38 -8.27 -9.91 6.31
C ASP A 38 -8.15 -8.45 5.86
N ALA A 39 -9.00 -7.57 6.40
CA ALA A 39 -8.91 -6.13 6.15
C ALA A 39 -7.59 -5.56 6.69
N ALA A 40 -7.21 -5.93 7.91
CA ALA A 40 -5.95 -5.48 8.52
C ALA A 40 -4.72 -5.99 7.76
N SER A 41 -4.73 -7.25 7.30
CA SER A 41 -3.65 -7.83 6.51
C SER A 41 -3.54 -7.18 5.15
N SER A 42 -4.66 -6.91 4.49
CA SER A 42 -4.70 -6.22 3.19
C SER A 42 -4.14 -4.80 3.29
N ARG A 43 -4.48 -4.09 4.36
CA ARG A 43 -3.96 -2.74 4.62
C ARG A 43 -2.45 -2.73 4.82
N ARG A 44 -1.93 -3.63 5.65
CA ARG A 44 -0.47 -3.77 5.85
C ARG A 44 0.24 -4.08 4.54
N HIS A 45 -0.31 -5.00 3.75
CA HIS A 45 0.28 -5.34 2.46
C HIS A 45 0.31 -4.15 1.49
N ALA A 46 -0.77 -3.34 1.43
CA ALA A 46 -0.79 -2.11 0.64
C ALA A 46 0.26 -1.10 1.12
N GLU A 47 0.43 -0.95 2.44
CA GLU A 47 1.45 -0.09 3.04
C GLU A 47 2.87 -0.56 2.70
N ASP A 48 3.13 -1.86 2.75
CA ASP A 48 4.42 -2.45 2.38
C ASP A 48 4.74 -2.25 0.89
N VAL A 49 3.77 -2.49 0.00
CA VAL A 49 3.91 -2.25 -1.44
C VAL A 49 4.23 -0.79 -1.72
N ALA A 50 3.48 0.13 -1.11
CA ALA A 50 3.64 1.56 -1.31
C ALA A 50 4.97 2.08 -0.75
N LEU A 51 5.39 1.61 0.43
CA LEU A 51 6.65 2.03 1.06
C LEU A 51 7.87 1.52 0.29
N ASN A 52 7.82 0.29 -0.20
CA ASN A 52 8.86 -0.27 -1.05
C ASN A 52 8.99 0.51 -2.37
N TYR A 53 7.85 0.86 -2.97
CA TYR A 53 7.82 1.73 -4.14
C TYR A 53 8.45 3.11 -3.85
N ALA A 54 8.02 3.78 -2.79
CA ALA A 54 8.52 5.10 -2.40
C ALA A 54 10.04 5.09 -2.14
N LYS A 55 10.55 4.02 -1.51
CA LYS A 55 11.99 3.80 -1.36
C LYS A 55 12.68 3.69 -2.72
N GLY A 56 12.20 2.85 -3.62
CA GLY A 56 12.77 2.68 -4.97
C GLY A 56 12.73 3.97 -5.78
N ALA A 57 11.61 4.70 -5.72
CA ALA A 57 11.45 5.98 -6.41
C ALA A 57 12.42 7.07 -5.90
N ALA A 58 12.69 7.08 -4.60
CA ALA A 58 13.62 8.01 -3.97
C ALA A 58 15.10 7.62 -4.14
N GLN A 59 15.40 6.38 -4.54
CA GLN A 59 16.77 5.89 -4.72
C GLN A 59 17.28 6.22 -6.11
N MET A 60 18.02 7.31 -6.22
CA MET A 60 18.50 7.85 -7.51
C MET A 60 20.01 7.87 -7.54
N ASP A 61 20.56 7.48 -8.71
CA ASP A 61 21.98 7.66 -9.05
C ASP A 61 22.08 8.17 -10.51
N TYR A 62 22.69 9.33 -10.70
CA TYR A 62 22.90 9.90 -12.03
C TYR A 62 23.70 9.00 -12.98
N LYS A 63 24.42 8.01 -12.45
CA LYS A 63 25.19 7.03 -13.23
C LYS A 63 24.33 5.88 -13.75
N ASP A 64 23.15 5.65 -13.18
CA ASP A 64 22.23 4.57 -13.57
C ASP A 64 20.78 5.05 -13.68
N ILE A 65 20.54 6.03 -14.53
CA ILE A 65 19.17 6.50 -14.84
C ILE A 65 18.26 5.38 -15.37
N PRO A 66 18.75 4.45 -16.23
CA PRO A 66 17.92 3.31 -16.63
C PRO A 66 17.52 2.41 -15.48
N GLY A 67 18.40 2.18 -14.49
CA GLY A 67 18.11 1.43 -13.29
C GLY A 67 17.04 2.09 -12.44
N TRP A 68 17.17 3.39 -12.21
CA TRP A 68 16.17 4.17 -11.52
C TRP A 68 14.81 4.16 -12.22
N THR A 69 14.77 4.33 -13.56
CA THR A 69 13.55 4.25 -14.34
C THR A 69 12.86 2.90 -14.23
N ARG A 70 13.61 1.79 -14.16
CA ARG A 70 13.05 0.47 -13.90
C ARG A 70 12.40 0.38 -12.53
N GLN A 71 13.01 0.96 -11.50
CA GLN A 71 12.43 1.00 -10.14
C GLN A 71 11.16 1.85 -10.08
N LEU A 72 11.15 3.02 -10.73
CA LEU A 72 9.97 3.88 -10.84
C LEU A 72 8.78 3.20 -11.51
N THR A 73 9.03 2.31 -12.46
CA THR A 73 7.99 1.66 -13.25
C THR A 73 7.65 0.25 -12.77
N ALA A 74 8.32 -0.23 -11.70
CA ALA A 74 8.07 -1.55 -11.15
C ALA A 74 6.67 -1.67 -10.55
N ASN A 75 5.93 -2.71 -10.94
CA ASN A 75 4.57 -2.99 -10.47
C ASN A 75 3.58 -1.81 -10.68
N THR A 76 3.76 -1.00 -11.71
CA THR A 76 2.84 0.10 -12.05
C THR A 76 1.89 -0.29 -13.19
N SER A 77 0.74 0.37 -13.27
CA SER A 77 -0.17 0.22 -14.41
C SER A 77 0.49 0.69 -15.71
N PRO A 78 0.09 0.20 -16.89
CA PRO A 78 0.67 0.62 -18.17
C PRO A 78 0.60 2.13 -18.40
N GLU A 79 -0.50 2.74 -17.96
CA GLU A 79 -0.71 4.18 -18.06
C GLU A 79 0.27 4.96 -17.16
N LEU A 80 0.37 4.55 -15.89
CA LEU A 80 1.32 5.15 -14.95
C LEU A 80 2.77 4.91 -15.38
N THR A 81 3.10 3.72 -15.90
CA THR A 81 4.42 3.40 -16.45
C THR A 81 4.85 4.40 -17.52
N LYS A 82 3.93 4.75 -18.44
CA LYS A 82 4.23 5.75 -19.49
C LYS A 82 4.51 7.11 -18.88
N LYS A 83 3.65 7.61 -18.01
CA LYS A 83 3.83 8.91 -17.33
C LYS A 83 5.17 8.98 -16.58
N LEU A 84 5.53 7.91 -15.86
CA LEU A 84 6.77 7.86 -15.09
C LEU A 84 8.02 7.82 -15.98
N LYS A 85 7.97 7.12 -17.11
CA LYS A 85 9.07 7.14 -18.09
C LYS A 85 9.28 8.53 -18.68
N ASP A 86 8.20 9.21 -19.06
CA ASP A 86 8.25 10.57 -19.61
C ASP A 86 8.81 11.54 -18.55
N ALA A 87 8.39 11.40 -17.28
CA ALA A 87 8.93 12.19 -16.18
C ALA A 87 10.42 11.92 -15.94
N ALA A 88 10.84 10.65 -15.92
CA ALA A 88 12.24 10.27 -15.73
C ALA A 88 13.15 10.85 -16.83
N SER A 89 12.71 10.80 -18.09
CA SER A 89 13.44 11.38 -19.22
C SER A 89 13.59 12.91 -19.09
N SER A 90 12.56 13.59 -18.61
CA SER A 90 12.62 15.04 -18.35
C SER A 90 13.57 15.37 -17.21
N MET A 91 13.56 14.57 -16.14
CA MET A 91 14.43 14.77 -14.98
C MET A 91 15.90 14.45 -15.26
N GLU A 92 16.20 13.53 -16.18
CA GLU A 92 17.57 13.17 -16.56
C GLU A 92 18.40 14.39 -16.96
N GLN A 93 17.79 15.35 -17.66
CA GLN A 93 18.45 16.60 -18.10
C GLN A 93 18.94 17.46 -16.93
N ILE A 94 18.38 17.28 -15.74
CA ILE A 94 18.76 17.98 -14.51
C ILE A 94 19.65 17.11 -13.64
N ILE A 95 19.32 15.82 -13.52
CA ILE A 95 20.00 14.87 -12.64
C ILE A 95 21.46 14.66 -13.07
N VAL A 96 21.70 14.46 -14.37
CA VAL A 96 23.03 14.12 -14.89
C VAL A 96 24.02 15.28 -14.74
N PRO A 97 23.72 16.51 -15.15
CA PRO A 97 24.67 17.65 -14.98
C PRO A 97 24.95 17.96 -13.50
N LEU A 98 23.96 17.79 -12.63
CA LEU A 98 24.12 18.00 -11.19
C LEU A 98 24.84 16.85 -10.48
N GLN A 99 25.09 15.73 -11.16
CA GLN A 99 25.62 14.50 -10.56
C GLN A 99 24.81 14.06 -9.33
N TRP A 100 23.49 14.07 -9.46
CA TRP A 100 22.59 13.87 -8.35
C TRP A 100 22.54 12.41 -7.92
N THR A 101 22.73 12.18 -6.60
CA THR A 101 22.53 10.89 -5.95
C THR A 101 21.60 11.06 -4.76
N SER A 102 20.77 10.08 -4.49
CA SER A 102 19.93 10.07 -3.28
C SER A 102 19.84 8.68 -2.67
N ALA A 103 19.99 8.65 -1.33
CA ALA A 103 19.94 7.44 -0.52
C ALA A 103 18.72 7.53 0.42
N PRO A 104 17.66 6.75 0.16
CA PRO A 104 16.45 6.76 0.97
C PRO A 104 16.54 5.81 2.16
N THR A 105 15.92 6.23 3.27
CA THR A 105 15.63 5.40 4.44
C THR A 105 14.12 5.47 4.71
N PRO A 106 13.37 4.37 4.58
CA PRO A 106 11.96 4.35 4.88
C PRO A 106 11.67 4.75 6.32
N ILE A 107 10.65 5.57 6.56
CA ILE A 107 10.19 5.95 7.90
C ILE A 107 8.91 5.20 8.22
N THR A 108 7.84 5.43 7.45
CA THR A 108 6.54 4.80 7.67
C THR A 108 5.64 4.94 6.45
N ALA A 109 4.62 4.08 6.40
CA ALA A 109 3.50 4.23 5.48
C ALA A 109 2.19 4.15 6.27
N THR A 110 1.17 4.88 5.83
CA THR A 110 -0.14 4.89 6.47
C THR A 110 -1.24 4.96 5.42
N THR A 111 -2.17 4.03 5.48
CA THR A 111 -3.35 4.02 4.63
C THR A 111 -4.27 5.17 4.98
N ARG A 112 -4.48 6.08 4.02
CA ARG A 112 -5.40 7.21 4.11
C ARG A 112 -6.84 6.82 3.79
N SER A 113 -7.04 5.97 2.81
CA SER A 113 -8.36 5.45 2.43
C SER A 113 -8.24 4.03 1.88
N ASP A 114 -9.32 3.26 2.08
CA ASP A 114 -9.50 1.89 1.63
C ASP A 114 -10.94 1.78 1.13
N ARG A 115 -11.12 1.68 -0.19
CA ARG A 115 -12.44 1.57 -0.83
C ARG A 115 -12.37 0.55 -1.96
N ASP A 116 -13.23 -0.46 -1.89
CA ASP A 116 -13.37 -1.48 -2.94
C ASP A 116 -12.04 -2.15 -3.36
N GLY A 117 -11.14 -2.34 -2.41
CA GLY A 117 -9.81 -2.92 -2.65
C GLY A 117 -8.80 -1.95 -3.28
N VAL A 118 -9.12 -0.66 -3.34
CA VAL A 118 -8.18 0.40 -3.74
C VAL A 118 -7.72 1.15 -2.50
N PHE A 119 -6.42 1.11 -2.24
CA PHE A 119 -5.77 1.72 -1.10
C PHE A 119 -5.01 2.98 -1.52
N VAL A 120 -5.26 4.09 -0.84
CA VAL A 120 -4.44 5.30 -0.97
C VAL A 120 -3.53 5.38 0.26
N VAL A 121 -2.23 5.31 0.05
CA VAL A 121 -1.22 5.21 1.10
C VAL A 121 -0.30 6.42 1.05
N ASN A 122 -0.12 7.09 2.19
CA ASN A 122 0.91 8.10 2.37
C ASN A 122 2.19 7.43 2.90
N CYS A 123 3.31 7.62 2.19
CA CYS A 123 4.61 7.09 2.54
C CYS A 123 5.55 8.25 2.90
N PHE A 124 6.33 8.07 3.94
CA PHE A 124 7.36 9.02 4.39
C PHE A 124 8.72 8.33 4.31
N VAL A 125 9.66 9.00 3.63
CA VAL A 125 11.00 8.48 3.41
C VAL A 125 12.01 9.59 3.74
N SER A 126 12.96 9.31 4.62
CA SER A 126 14.11 10.17 4.81
C SER A 126 15.07 9.99 3.65
N VAL A 127 15.51 11.07 3.03
CA VAL A 127 16.39 11.02 1.86
C VAL A 127 17.63 11.89 2.08
N MET A 128 18.79 11.26 2.00
CA MET A 128 20.08 11.96 1.95
C MET A 128 20.42 12.23 0.47
N THR A 129 20.39 13.47 0.06
CA THR A 129 20.68 13.90 -1.32
C THR A 129 22.04 14.55 -1.41
N LYS A 130 22.83 14.16 -2.40
CA LYS A 130 24.12 14.79 -2.76
C LYS A 130 24.11 15.20 -4.23
N ASN A 131 24.72 16.34 -4.51
CA ASN A 131 24.92 16.82 -5.87
C ASN A 131 26.16 17.78 -5.91
N THR A 132 26.48 18.31 -7.09
CA THR A 132 27.61 19.23 -7.27
C THR A 132 27.50 20.52 -6.44
N GLN A 133 26.30 20.94 -6.06
CA GLN A 133 26.06 22.14 -5.26
C GLN A 133 26.05 21.86 -3.74
N ALA A 134 25.79 20.61 -3.34
CA ALA A 134 25.73 20.14 -1.96
C ALA A 134 26.50 18.79 -1.81
N PRO A 135 27.83 18.81 -1.92
CA PRO A 135 28.63 17.57 -1.89
C PRO A 135 28.59 16.86 -0.52
N ASP A 136 28.42 17.61 0.56
CA ASP A 136 28.29 17.06 1.92
C ASP A 136 26.95 16.36 2.13
N GLY A 137 25.97 16.68 1.28
CA GLY A 137 24.64 16.12 1.32
C GLY A 137 23.67 16.94 2.15
N VAL A 138 22.38 16.83 1.76
CA VAL A 138 21.25 17.44 2.46
C VAL A 138 20.25 16.34 2.81
N GLN A 139 19.88 16.26 4.06
CA GLN A 139 18.83 15.36 4.52
C GLN A 139 17.47 16.05 4.46
N SER A 140 16.50 15.37 3.85
CA SER A 140 15.13 15.83 3.74
C SER A 140 14.15 14.69 3.98
N THR A 141 12.87 15.00 4.13
CA THR A 141 11.81 13.99 4.15
C THR A 141 10.97 14.13 2.90
N ALA A 142 10.95 13.08 2.09
CA ALA A 142 10.05 12.98 0.94
C ALA A 142 8.74 12.32 1.35
N THR A 143 7.62 12.85 0.85
CA THR A 143 6.28 12.30 1.04
C THR A 143 5.72 11.88 -0.30
N TYR A 144 5.26 10.63 -0.38
CA TYR A 144 4.60 10.05 -1.54
C TYR A 144 3.18 9.66 -1.19
N THR A 145 2.24 9.93 -2.09
CA THR A 145 0.89 9.37 -2.02
C THR A 145 0.77 8.33 -3.12
N VAL A 146 0.66 7.06 -2.73
CA VAL A 146 0.66 5.92 -3.65
C VAL A 146 -0.72 5.26 -3.63
N THR A 147 -1.32 5.05 -4.80
CA THR A 147 -2.57 4.31 -4.95
C THR A 147 -2.28 2.88 -5.39
N VAL A 148 -2.69 1.92 -4.58
CA VAL A 148 -2.47 0.48 -4.78
C VAL A 148 -3.81 -0.22 -4.99
N ASN A 149 -3.96 -1.00 -6.06
CA ASN A 149 -5.17 -1.75 -6.37
C ASN A 149 -4.99 -3.25 -6.09
N LYS A 150 -5.61 -3.73 -5.01
CA LYS A 150 -5.63 -5.16 -4.63
C LYS A 150 -6.26 -6.04 -5.72
N ASN A 151 -7.30 -5.53 -6.38
CA ASN A 151 -8.05 -6.29 -7.39
C ASN A 151 -7.28 -6.46 -8.71
N ASP A 152 -6.22 -5.68 -8.90
CA ASP A 152 -5.28 -5.79 -10.02
C ASP A 152 -3.89 -6.22 -9.51
N ASN A 153 -3.86 -7.32 -8.78
CA ASN A 153 -2.62 -7.92 -8.26
C ASN A 153 -1.71 -6.92 -7.51
N TRP A 154 -2.29 -6.07 -6.67
CA TRP A 154 -1.58 -5.07 -5.89
C TRP A 154 -0.79 -4.06 -6.73
N ARG A 155 -1.25 -3.81 -7.94
CA ARG A 155 -0.61 -2.89 -8.87
C ARG A 155 -0.75 -1.45 -8.41
N ILE A 156 0.29 -0.67 -8.61
CA ILE A 156 0.30 0.77 -8.36
C ILE A 156 -0.35 1.45 -9.57
N THR A 157 -1.42 2.17 -9.33
CA THR A 157 -2.23 2.82 -10.38
C THR A 157 -2.04 4.32 -10.42
N ASP A 158 -1.57 4.92 -9.33
CA ASP A 158 -1.29 6.35 -9.26
C ASP A 158 -0.21 6.67 -8.20
N VAL A 159 0.55 7.73 -8.45
CA VAL A 159 1.54 8.30 -7.52
C VAL A 159 1.37 9.80 -7.50
N GLY A 160 0.93 10.33 -6.36
CA GLY A 160 0.77 11.77 -6.14
C GLY A 160 2.12 12.48 -6.13
N GLY A 161 2.14 13.68 -6.73
CA GLY A 161 3.34 14.51 -6.85
C GLY A 161 4.00 14.46 -8.24
N VAL A 162 3.70 13.47 -9.09
CA VAL A 162 4.27 13.37 -10.44
C VAL A 162 3.81 14.53 -11.33
N ASP A 163 2.53 14.89 -11.26
CA ASP A 163 1.97 15.99 -12.05
C ASP A 163 2.52 17.37 -11.64
N SER A 164 2.85 17.56 -10.35
CA SER A 164 3.47 18.80 -9.87
C SER A 164 4.95 18.90 -10.28
N ALA A 165 5.67 17.80 -10.33
CA ALA A 165 7.05 17.76 -10.80
C ALA A 165 7.16 18.08 -12.30
N LEU A 166 6.21 17.61 -13.12
CA LEU A 166 6.14 17.91 -14.56
C LEU A 166 5.78 19.38 -14.85
N ARG A 167 5.01 20.04 -13.96
CA ARG A 167 4.63 21.46 -14.12
C ARG A 167 5.71 22.42 -13.67
N ALA A 168 6.61 22.01 -12.79
CA ALA A 168 7.70 22.86 -12.31
C ALA A 168 8.85 23.01 -13.34
N GLY A 169 8.83 22.24 -14.44
CA GLY A 169 9.82 22.28 -15.53
C GLY A 169 9.41 23.09 -16.77
N ASN A 170 8.31 23.86 -16.70
CA ASN A 170 7.86 24.75 -17.79
C ASN A 170 7.97 26.20 -17.36
#